data_f72a7c81842d88048d18a928981e6b20
#
_entry.id   f72a7c81842d88048d18a928981e6b20
#
_cell.length_a   1.000
_cell.length_b   1.000
_cell.length_c   1.000
_cell.angle_alpha   90.00
_cell.angle_beta   90.00
_cell.angle_gamma   90.00
#
_symmetry.space_group_name_H-M   'P 1'
#
loop_
_entity.id
_entity.type
_entity.pdbx_description
1 polymer ?
#
loop_
_entity_poly.entity_id
_entity_poly.type
_entity_poly.pdbx_seq_one_letter_code
_entity_poly.pdbx_strand_id
1 'polypeptide(L)'
;MMAVLTGLTLLAGVGCTKPIQGSAQPDPDAPLTQVSEDGYGLTAGFADAPVQIEIFAEPQCSHCADLQRDVGDGLAHYIGLGQLAVTYRPMTFLDTGDLGYSARVSNALFVAASQPDSPAVAFQRFVEALWADQDPSGRGPDDDEIAEKAGAAGLPEDVVGRIARGETAVDTVEMDAANYDLLYLVDPMYTGTPTVYNLNTDETVDIYDADWLDKLMSSA
;
A
#
# COMPACT_ATOMS: atom_id res chain seq x y z
N MET A 1 -1.54 79.31 -14.16
CA MET A 1 -1.11 77.91 -14.32
C MET A 1 -1.48 77.18 -13.07
N MET A 2 -2.60 76.39 -13.10
CA MET A 2 -3.14 75.62 -12.00
C MET A 2 -2.68 74.15 -12.16
N ALA A 3 -1.92 73.63 -11.19
CA ALA A 3 -1.54 72.24 -11.16
C ALA A 3 -2.57 71.41 -10.36
N VAL A 4 -3.18 70.47 -11.02
CA VAL A 4 -4.11 69.51 -10.42
C VAL A 4 -3.31 68.31 -9.94
N LEU A 5 -3.23 68.06 -8.62
CA LEU A 5 -2.69 66.83 -8.02
C LEU A 5 -3.82 65.80 -7.94
N THR A 6 -3.67 64.73 -8.72
CA THR A 6 -4.56 63.55 -8.66
C THR A 6 -4.03 62.57 -7.61
N GLY A 7 -4.71 62.45 -6.50
CA GLY A 7 -4.38 61.49 -5.43
C GLY A 7 -4.88 60.09 -5.81
N LEU A 8 -3.98 59.11 -5.85
CA LEU A 8 -4.23 57.71 -6.07
C LEU A 8 -4.43 57.00 -4.70
N THR A 9 -5.68 56.70 -4.38
CA THR A 9 -6.02 55.95 -3.15
C THR A 9 -5.83 54.43 -3.40
N LEU A 10 -4.79 53.83 -2.78
CA LEU A 10 -4.66 52.37 -2.69
C LEU A 10 -5.65 51.81 -1.65
N LEU A 11 -6.63 51.04 -2.10
CA LEU A 11 -7.42 50.19 -1.21
C LEU A 11 -6.61 48.93 -0.90
N ALA A 12 -6.07 48.84 0.31
CA ALA A 12 -5.53 47.60 0.86
C ALA A 12 -6.67 46.73 1.33
N GLY A 13 -7.01 45.68 0.55
CA GLY A 13 -7.94 44.68 0.93
C GLY A 13 -7.34 43.78 2.03
N VAL A 14 -7.82 43.92 3.28
CA VAL A 14 -7.48 43.03 4.39
C VAL A 14 -8.34 41.77 4.26
N GLY A 15 -7.80 40.76 3.57
CA GLY A 15 -8.38 39.42 3.57
C GLY A 15 -8.19 38.76 4.94
N CYS A 16 -9.26 38.68 5.74
CA CYS A 16 -9.26 37.88 6.96
C CYS A 16 -9.26 36.38 6.59
N THR A 17 -8.10 35.76 6.52
CA THR A 17 -7.97 34.32 6.54
C THR A 17 -8.17 33.85 7.98
N LYS A 18 -9.37 33.37 8.32
CA LYS A 18 -9.58 32.62 9.56
C LYS A 18 -8.92 31.24 9.36
N PRO A 19 -7.93 30.84 10.17
CA PRO A 19 -7.45 29.47 10.16
C PRO A 19 -8.61 28.57 10.61
N ILE A 20 -8.99 27.62 9.77
CA ILE A 20 -9.93 26.56 10.16
C ILE A 20 -9.13 25.60 11.03
N GLN A 21 -9.32 25.69 12.34
CA GLN A 21 -8.84 24.68 13.29
C GLN A 21 -9.85 23.53 13.30
N GLY A 22 -9.64 22.56 12.40
CA GLY A 22 -10.33 21.28 12.41
C GLY A 22 -9.29 20.19 12.68
N SER A 23 -9.56 19.26 13.56
CA SER A 23 -8.89 17.96 13.54
C SER A 23 -9.51 17.14 12.43
N ALA A 24 -8.69 16.55 11.57
CA ALA A 24 -9.17 15.57 10.59
C ALA A 24 -9.83 14.43 11.39
N GLN A 25 -11.10 14.16 11.10
CA GLN A 25 -11.76 12.95 11.60
C GLN A 25 -11.62 11.89 10.52
N PRO A 26 -11.34 10.63 10.88
CA PRO A 26 -11.41 9.54 9.92
C PRO A 26 -12.79 9.50 9.26
N ASP A 27 -12.81 9.29 7.96
CA ASP A 27 -14.05 9.06 7.23
C ASP A 27 -14.59 7.66 7.62
N PRO A 28 -15.77 7.55 8.25
CA PRO A 28 -16.31 6.26 8.65
C PRO A 28 -16.68 5.35 7.47
N ASP A 29 -16.80 5.94 6.27
CA ASP A 29 -17.10 5.22 5.03
C ASP A 29 -15.83 4.97 4.19
N ALA A 30 -14.63 5.25 4.71
CA ALA A 30 -13.38 4.98 4.01
C ALA A 30 -13.10 3.47 3.92
N PRO A 31 -12.48 2.98 2.82
CA PRO A 31 -12.09 1.58 2.71
C PRO A 31 -11.03 1.21 3.75
N LEU A 32 -11.15 0.01 4.28
CA LEU A 32 -10.25 -0.53 5.30
C LEU A 32 -9.40 -1.67 4.74
N THR A 33 -8.38 -2.04 5.51
CA THR A 33 -7.55 -3.22 5.25
C THR A 33 -7.98 -4.35 6.18
N GLN A 34 -7.97 -5.56 5.66
CA GLN A 34 -8.30 -6.78 6.42
C GLN A 34 -7.43 -7.95 5.98
N VAL A 35 -7.25 -8.92 6.87
CA VAL A 35 -6.67 -10.21 6.50
C VAL A 35 -7.70 -11.01 5.72
N SER A 36 -7.28 -11.68 4.63
CA SER A 36 -8.14 -12.54 3.81
C SER A 36 -8.67 -13.74 4.59
N GLU A 37 -9.74 -14.39 4.08
CA GLU A 37 -10.39 -15.51 4.76
C GLU A 37 -9.45 -16.70 4.99
N ASP A 38 -8.47 -16.92 4.10
CA ASP A 38 -7.47 -17.98 4.23
C ASP A 38 -6.35 -17.64 5.25
N GLY A 39 -6.33 -16.41 5.75
CA GLY A 39 -5.36 -15.95 6.74
C GLY A 39 -4.00 -15.54 6.19
N TYR A 40 -3.77 -15.59 4.87
CA TYR A 40 -2.44 -15.38 4.26
C TYR A 40 -2.38 -14.27 3.23
N GLY A 41 -3.47 -13.57 2.97
CA GLY A 41 -3.56 -12.36 2.15
C GLY A 41 -3.98 -11.15 2.96
N LEU A 42 -3.75 -9.96 2.40
CA LEU A 42 -4.02 -8.66 3.02
C LEU A 42 -4.80 -7.81 2.02
N THR A 43 -6.12 -7.67 2.23
CA THR A 43 -7.00 -6.97 1.31
C THR A 43 -7.15 -5.52 1.71
N ALA A 44 -6.73 -4.60 0.86
CA ALA A 44 -6.93 -3.15 0.99
C ALA A 44 -8.03 -2.70 0.02
N GLY A 45 -9.15 -2.21 0.53
CA GLY A 45 -10.30 -1.80 -0.27
C GLY A 45 -11.61 -2.37 0.23
N PHE A 46 -12.71 -2.05 -0.45
CA PHE A 46 -14.01 -2.63 -0.17
C PHE A 46 -14.12 -4.05 -0.74
N ALA A 47 -14.75 -4.96 0.00
CA ALA A 47 -14.95 -6.34 -0.45
C ALA A 47 -15.83 -6.46 -1.71
N ASP A 48 -16.63 -5.44 -2.00
CA ASP A 48 -17.51 -5.34 -3.17
C ASP A 48 -17.01 -4.31 -4.21
N ALA A 49 -15.72 -3.94 -4.15
CA ALA A 49 -15.12 -3.08 -5.17
C ALA A 49 -15.30 -3.70 -6.57
N PRO A 50 -15.65 -2.90 -7.60
CA PRO A 50 -15.92 -3.43 -8.95
C PRO A 50 -14.70 -4.09 -9.58
N VAL A 51 -13.48 -3.65 -9.23
CA VAL A 51 -12.24 -4.30 -9.65
C VAL A 51 -11.57 -4.92 -8.44
N GLN A 52 -11.19 -6.19 -8.55
CA GLN A 52 -10.49 -6.91 -7.50
C GLN A 52 -9.28 -7.64 -8.07
N ILE A 53 -8.11 -7.41 -7.48
CA ILE A 53 -6.87 -8.05 -7.91
C ILE A 53 -6.12 -8.66 -6.73
N GLU A 54 -5.31 -9.67 -7.01
CA GLU A 54 -4.26 -10.14 -6.12
C GLU A 54 -2.89 -9.75 -6.64
N ILE A 55 -1.99 -9.35 -5.74
CA ILE A 55 -0.60 -9.04 -6.05
C ILE A 55 0.30 -9.94 -5.21
N PHE A 56 0.93 -10.91 -5.88
CA PHE A 56 1.98 -11.73 -5.27
C PHE A 56 3.29 -10.95 -5.30
N ALA A 57 3.84 -10.66 -4.15
CA ALA A 57 5.00 -9.80 -4.00
C ALA A 57 5.98 -10.32 -2.94
N GLU A 58 7.26 -10.19 -3.26
CA GLU A 58 8.36 -10.55 -2.36
C GLU A 58 9.12 -9.28 -1.95
N PRO A 59 9.31 -9.02 -0.66
CA PRO A 59 9.91 -7.77 -0.17
C PRO A 59 11.31 -7.44 -0.70
N GLN A 60 12.11 -8.42 -1.08
CA GLN A 60 13.44 -8.22 -1.66
C GLN A 60 13.45 -8.22 -3.19
N CYS A 61 12.32 -8.48 -3.85
CA CYS A 61 12.21 -8.51 -5.30
C CYS A 61 12.24 -7.10 -5.89
N SER A 62 13.26 -6.78 -6.70
CA SER A 62 13.42 -5.46 -7.33
C SER A 62 12.28 -5.12 -8.30
N HIS A 63 11.74 -6.12 -9.02
CA HIS A 63 10.60 -5.89 -9.89
C HIS A 63 9.31 -5.59 -9.12
N CYS A 64 9.17 -6.07 -7.87
CA CYS A 64 8.08 -5.67 -6.99
C CYS A 64 8.22 -4.20 -6.56
N ALA A 65 9.45 -3.71 -6.34
CA ALA A 65 9.70 -2.30 -6.11
C ALA A 65 9.40 -1.45 -7.35
N ASP A 66 9.78 -1.94 -8.54
CA ASP A 66 9.43 -1.28 -9.80
C ASP A 66 7.91 -1.15 -9.94
N LEU A 67 7.15 -2.23 -9.70
CA LEU A 67 5.68 -2.20 -9.73
C LEU A 67 5.11 -1.13 -8.78
N GLN A 68 5.53 -1.11 -7.51
CA GLN A 68 5.03 -0.13 -6.54
C GLN A 68 5.40 1.31 -6.93
N ARG A 69 6.60 1.55 -7.44
CA ARG A 69 7.03 2.87 -7.91
C ARG A 69 6.20 3.35 -9.11
N ASP A 70 5.87 2.43 -10.03
CA ASP A 70 5.22 2.78 -11.29
C ASP A 70 3.70 3.00 -11.12
N VAL A 71 3.04 2.22 -10.26
CA VAL A 71 1.57 2.27 -10.13
C VAL A 71 1.04 2.44 -8.70
N GLY A 72 1.89 2.49 -7.67
CA GLY A 72 1.47 2.55 -6.27
C GLY A 72 0.53 3.71 -5.96
N ASP A 73 0.86 4.92 -6.40
CA ASP A 73 -0.03 6.10 -6.28
C ASP A 73 -1.40 5.88 -6.97
N GLY A 74 -1.41 5.21 -8.13
CA GLY A 74 -2.62 4.83 -8.86
C GLY A 74 -3.46 3.83 -8.08
N LEU A 75 -2.83 2.80 -7.51
CA LEU A 75 -3.50 1.83 -6.64
C LEU A 75 -4.13 2.53 -5.43
N ALA A 76 -3.37 3.39 -4.73
CA ALA A 76 -3.87 4.18 -3.59
C ALA A 76 -5.08 5.06 -3.99
N HIS A 77 -5.03 5.67 -5.18
CA HIS A 77 -6.10 6.50 -5.71
C HIS A 77 -7.39 5.69 -5.92
N TYR A 78 -7.33 4.58 -6.65
CA TYR A 78 -8.52 3.76 -6.96
C TYR A 78 -9.06 3.02 -5.73
N ILE A 79 -8.20 2.61 -4.80
CA ILE A 79 -8.60 2.09 -3.48
C ILE A 79 -9.39 3.16 -2.73
N GLY A 80 -8.86 4.40 -2.67
CA GLY A 80 -9.50 5.51 -1.98
C GLY A 80 -10.85 5.92 -2.58
N LEU A 81 -11.05 5.70 -3.89
CA LEU A 81 -12.34 5.89 -4.57
C LEU A 81 -13.31 4.71 -4.37
N GLY A 82 -12.89 3.62 -3.73
CA GLY A 82 -13.69 2.40 -3.60
C GLY A 82 -13.90 1.63 -4.91
N GLN A 83 -13.09 1.90 -5.92
CA GLN A 83 -13.18 1.28 -7.24
C GLN A 83 -12.31 0.04 -7.38
N LEU A 84 -11.30 -0.10 -6.52
CA LEU A 84 -10.33 -1.19 -6.52
C LEU A 84 -10.18 -1.78 -5.13
N ALA A 85 -10.13 -3.10 -5.05
CA ALA A 85 -9.59 -3.84 -3.91
C ALA A 85 -8.34 -4.60 -4.34
N VAL A 86 -7.27 -4.47 -3.55
CA VAL A 86 -6.00 -5.17 -3.78
C VAL A 86 -5.76 -6.13 -2.62
N THR A 87 -5.64 -7.42 -2.94
CA THR A 87 -5.18 -8.42 -1.98
C THR A 87 -3.69 -8.67 -2.20
N TYR A 88 -2.87 -8.21 -1.27
CA TYR A 88 -1.45 -8.53 -1.26
C TYR A 88 -1.21 -9.94 -0.75
N ARG A 89 -0.38 -10.69 -1.46
CA ARG A 89 0.09 -12.03 -1.12
C ARG A 89 1.60 -11.99 -0.90
N PRO A 90 2.08 -11.64 0.31
CA PRO A 90 3.50 -11.58 0.59
C PRO A 90 4.15 -12.95 0.50
N MET A 91 5.42 -12.97 0.07
CA MET A 91 6.24 -14.17 -0.03
C MET A 91 7.60 -13.92 0.61
N THR A 92 8.33 -14.99 0.97
CA THR A 92 9.60 -14.87 1.71
C THR A 92 10.73 -15.74 1.12
N PHE A 93 10.53 -16.25 -0.10
CA PHE A 93 11.45 -17.22 -0.73
C PHE A 93 12.85 -16.66 -1.05
N LEU A 94 13.05 -15.34 -1.01
CA LEU A 94 14.37 -14.72 -1.15
C LEU A 94 15.13 -14.57 0.18
N ASP A 95 14.49 -14.87 1.32
CA ASP A 95 15.19 -14.87 2.60
C ASP A 95 16.28 -15.93 2.61
N THR A 96 17.51 -15.52 2.95
CA THR A 96 18.66 -16.41 3.09
C THR A 96 19.23 -16.33 4.49
N GLY A 97 19.41 -17.49 5.12
CA GLY A 97 19.95 -17.58 6.48
C GLY A 97 19.01 -16.99 7.54
N ASP A 98 19.59 -16.45 8.61
CA ASP A 98 18.85 -16.00 9.79
C ASP A 98 18.40 -14.52 9.72
N LEU A 99 18.58 -13.83 8.59
CA LEU A 99 18.29 -12.39 8.49
C LEU A 99 16.80 -12.09 8.48
N GLY A 100 16.00 -12.94 7.84
CA GLY A 100 14.55 -12.84 7.86
C GLY A 100 14.00 -11.49 7.38
N TYR A 101 14.61 -10.89 6.33
CA TYR A 101 14.20 -9.60 5.81
C TYR A 101 12.75 -9.64 5.34
N SER A 102 12.45 -10.54 4.39
CA SER A 102 11.11 -10.64 3.80
C SER A 102 10.08 -11.11 4.84
N ALA A 103 10.47 -12.02 5.73
CA ALA A 103 9.61 -12.47 6.83
C ALA A 103 9.24 -11.31 7.78
N ARG A 104 10.21 -10.43 8.13
CA ARG A 104 9.95 -9.27 8.99
C ARG A 104 9.03 -8.26 8.33
N VAL A 105 9.28 -7.91 7.08
CA VAL A 105 8.44 -6.99 6.31
C VAL A 105 7.04 -7.56 6.14
N SER A 106 6.91 -8.84 5.76
CA SER A 106 5.62 -9.49 5.61
C SER A 106 4.84 -9.51 6.94
N ASN A 107 5.49 -9.89 8.04
CA ASN A 107 4.85 -9.86 9.36
C ASN A 107 4.34 -8.45 9.73
N ALA A 108 5.11 -7.40 9.44
CA ALA A 108 4.69 -6.02 9.71
C ALA A 108 3.44 -5.61 8.90
N LEU A 109 3.32 -6.08 7.66
CA LEU A 109 2.10 -5.88 6.86
C LEU A 109 0.90 -6.57 7.53
N PHE A 110 1.07 -7.79 8.07
CA PHE A 110 0.02 -8.47 8.81
C PHE A 110 -0.34 -7.77 10.13
N VAL A 111 0.63 -7.23 10.85
CA VAL A 111 0.36 -6.38 12.03
C VAL A 111 -0.50 -5.19 11.64
N ALA A 112 -0.19 -4.54 10.51
CA ALA A 112 -0.95 -3.38 10.02
C ALA A 112 -2.39 -3.75 9.61
N ALA A 113 -2.58 -4.87 8.92
CA ALA A 113 -3.89 -5.31 8.43
C ALA A 113 -4.78 -5.95 9.51
N SER A 114 -4.19 -6.43 10.62
CA SER A 114 -4.94 -7.11 11.69
C SER A 114 -5.78 -6.16 12.56
N GLN A 115 -5.67 -4.84 12.34
CA GLN A 115 -6.45 -3.87 13.09
C GLN A 115 -7.77 -3.56 12.39
N PRO A 116 -8.91 -3.52 13.12
CA PRO A 116 -10.23 -3.30 12.53
C PRO A 116 -10.36 -1.97 11.78
N ASP A 117 -9.58 -0.96 12.20
CA ASP A 117 -9.66 0.41 11.69
C ASP A 117 -8.45 0.79 10.82
N SER A 118 -7.72 -0.18 10.25
CA SER A 118 -6.56 0.08 9.42
C SER A 118 -6.98 0.68 8.08
N PRO A 119 -6.65 1.96 7.77
CA PRO A 119 -7.11 2.61 6.55
C PRO A 119 -6.41 2.02 5.32
N ALA A 120 -7.17 1.58 4.31
CA ALA A 120 -6.62 0.92 3.12
C ALA A 120 -5.63 1.79 2.32
N VAL A 121 -5.90 3.09 2.22
CA VAL A 121 -4.99 4.03 1.53
C VAL A 121 -3.67 4.21 2.29
N ALA A 122 -3.72 4.27 3.63
CA ALA A 122 -2.51 4.34 4.45
C ALA A 122 -1.71 3.02 4.37
N PHE A 123 -2.41 1.89 4.35
CA PHE A 123 -1.78 0.59 4.15
C PHE A 123 -1.08 0.51 2.79
N GLN A 124 -1.72 0.95 1.69
CA GLN A 124 -1.10 0.99 0.37
C GLN A 124 0.17 1.85 0.36
N ARG A 125 0.14 3.04 0.97
CA ARG A 125 1.33 3.89 1.10
C ARG A 125 2.43 3.24 1.95
N PHE A 126 2.05 2.46 2.94
CA PHE A 126 3.00 1.69 3.74
C PHE A 126 3.67 0.61 2.89
N VAL A 127 2.91 -0.12 2.06
CA VAL A 127 3.46 -1.04 1.06
C VAL A 127 4.46 -0.33 0.17
N GLU A 128 4.11 0.78 -0.47
CA GLU A 128 5.03 1.58 -1.31
C GLU A 128 6.32 1.95 -0.57
N ALA A 129 6.20 2.45 0.66
CA ALA A 129 7.36 2.87 1.46
C ALA A 129 8.30 1.71 1.83
N LEU A 130 7.75 0.50 2.01
CA LEU A 130 8.56 -0.70 2.28
C LEU A 130 9.35 -1.16 1.06
N TRP A 131 8.77 -1.05 -0.15
CA TRP A 131 9.45 -1.43 -1.39
C TRP A 131 10.35 -0.32 -1.95
N ALA A 132 10.10 0.97 -1.67
CA ALA A 132 10.87 2.10 -2.19
C ALA A 132 12.34 2.08 -1.76
N ASP A 133 12.61 1.64 -0.53
CA ASP A 133 13.95 1.66 0.07
C ASP A 133 14.54 0.24 0.21
N GLN A 134 14.26 -0.62 -0.76
CA GLN A 134 14.83 -1.98 -0.76
C GLN A 134 16.36 -1.96 -0.77
N ASP A 135 16.97 -2.80 0.07
CA ASP A 135 18.36 -3.21 -0.04
C ASP A 135 18.47 -4.74 -0.03
N PRO A 136 18.28 -5.40 -1.18
CA PRO A 136 18.29 -6.86 -1.26
C PRO A 136 19.64 -7.49 -0.84
N SER A 137 20.71 -6.70 -0.80
CA SER A 137 22.04 -7.14 -0.35
C SER A 137 22.30 -6.89 1.13
N GLY A 138 21.42 -6.13 1.79
CA GLY A 138 21.54 -5.71 3.18
C GLY A 138 20.77 -6.57 4.19
N ARG A 139 20.75 -6.11 5.43
CA ARG A 139 19.98 -6.73 6.52
C ARG A 139 18.46 -6.52 6.41
N GLY A 140 18.04 -5.68 5.48
CA GLY A 140 16.71 -5.13 5.47
C GLY A 140 16.42 -4.16 6.62
N PRO A 141 15.23 -3.54 6.64
CA PRO A 141 14.82 -2.66 7.72
C PRO A 141 14.61 -3.44 9.03
N ASP A 142 14.96 -2.83 10.16
CA ASP A 142 14.55 -3.34 11.47
C ASP A 142 13.14 -2.87 11.85
N ASP A 143 12.64 -3.34 13.00
CA ASP A 143 11.25 -3.05 13.41
C ASP A 143 11.02 -1.55 13.65
N ASP A 144 12.02 -0.80 14.13
CA ASP A 144 11.91 0.65 14.31
C ASP A 144 11.88 1.38 12.97
N GLU A 145 12.71 0.98 12.00
CA GLU A 145 12.71 1.54 10.64
C GLU A 145 11.39 1.23 9.89
N ILE A 146 10.82 0.04 10.10
CA ILE A 146 9.50 -0.32 9.54
C ILE A 146 8.39 0.51 10.22
N ALA A 147 8.46 0.69 11.54
CA ALA A 147 7.48 1.49 12.28
C ALA A 147 7.51 2.97 11.87
N GLU A 148 8.70 3.54 11.60
CA GLU A 148 8.82 4.90 11.05
C GLU A 148 8.09 5.04 9.71
N LYS A 149 8.27 4.08 8.80
CA LYS A 149 7.56 4.04 7.51
C LYS A 149 6.04 3.91 7.69
N ALA A 150 5.60 3.07 8.62
CA ALA A 150 4.19 2.90 8.95
C ALA A 150 3.54 4.21 9.45
N GLY A 151 4.23 4.93 10.34
CA GLY A 151 3.80 6.24 10.83
C GLY A 151 3.77 7.30 9.73
N ALA A 152 4.80 7.35 8.87
CA ALA A 152 4.87 8.27 7.73
C ALA A 152 3.76 8.00 6.70
N ALA A 153 3.36 6.75 6.52
CA ALA A 153 2.25 6.34 5.66
C ALA A 153 0.86 6.72 6.22
N GLY A 154 0.78 7.07 7.49
CA GLY A 154 -0.47 7.48 8.16
C GLY A 154 -1.22 6.33 8.84
N LEU A 155 -0.54 5.23 9.14
CA LEU A 155 -1.14 4.17 9.96
C LEU A 155 -1.34 4.64 11.41
N PRO A 156 -2.34 4.09 12.14
CA PRO A 156 -2.64 4.46 13.53
C PRO A 156 -1.44 4.25 14.48
N GLU A 157 -1.31 5.10 15.51
CA GLU A 157 -0.19 5.07 16.47
C GLU A 157 -0.04 3.72 17.19
N ASP A 158 -1.15 3.04 17.49
CA ASP A 158 -1.14 1.72 18.11
C ASP A 158 -0.57 0.64 17.16
N VAL A 159 -0.88 0.71 15.86
CA VAL A 159 -0.28 -0.13 14.82
C VAL A 159 1.23 0.11 14.75
N VAL A 160 1.65 1.37 14.67
CA VAL A 160 3.08 1.76 14.66
C VAL A 160 3.79 1.20 15.88
N GLY A 161 3.18 1.36 17.06
CA GLY A 161 3.76 0.82 18.31
C GLY A 161 3.84 -0.71 18.36
N ARG A 162 2.92 -1.43 17.71
CA ARG A 162 2.98 -2.91 17.62
C ARG A 162 4.09 -3.37 16.69
N ILE A 163 4.26 -2.70 15.55
CA ILE A 163 5.37 -2.95 14.61
C ILE A 163 6.70 -2.71 15.29
N ALA A 164 6.89 -1.57 15.98
CA ALA A 164 8.13 -1.24 16.70
C ALA A 164 8.51 -2.25 17.79
N ARG A 165 7.55 -3.01 18.32
CA ARG A 165 7.81 -4.09 19.30
C ARG A 165 8.06 -5.45 18.64
N GLY A 166 8.07 -5.54 17.31
CA GLY A 166 8.22 -6.80 16.59
C GLY A 166 7.09 -7.78 16.90
N GLU A 167 5.85 -7.30 17.09
CA GLU A 167 4.71 -8.16 17.39
C GLU A 167 4.46 -9.14 16.24
N THR A 168 4.29 -10.43 16.56
CA THR A 168 4.01 -11.46 15.56
C THR A 168 2.53 -11.52 15.24
N ALA A 169 2.17 -11.44 13.95
CA ALA A 169 0.80 -11.48 13.47
C ALA A 169 0.50 -12.64 12.52
N VAL A 170 1.55 -13.29 11.98
CA VAL A 170 1.40 -14.43 11.06
C VAL A 170 2.58 -15.39 11.21
N ASP A 171 2.34 -16.68 10.97
CA ASP A 171 3.42 -17.63 10.69
C ASP A 171 3.90 -17.42 9.25
N THR A 172 5.07 -16.81 9.09
CA THR A 172 5.59 -16.43 7.76
C THR A 172 6.02 -17.64 6.93
N VAL A 173 6.30 -18.77 7.53
CA VAL A 173 6.63 -20.01 6.80
C VAL A 173 5.36 -20.64 6.22
N GLU A 174 4.31 -20.72 7.01
CA GLU A 174 3.01 -21.21 6.53
C GLU A 174 2.40 -20.25 5.48
N MET A 175 2.51 -18.95 5.70
CA MET A 175 2.08 -17.91 4.76
C MET A 175 2.80 -18.06 3.41
N ASP A 176 4.14 -18.16 3.41
CA ASP A 176 4.94 -18.31 2.18
C ASP A 176 4.52 -19.56 1.41
N ALA A 177 4.39 -20.70 2.09
CA ALA A 177 3.96 -21.95 1.47
C ALA A 177 2.57 -21.85 0.85
N ALA A 178 1.60 -21.26 1.57
CA ALA A 178 0.23 -21.11 1.09
C ALA A 178 0.15 -20.15 -0.11
N ASN A 179 0.84 -19.02 -0.04
CA ASN A 179 0.88 -18.04 -1.14
C ASN A 179 1.64 -18.58 -2.36
N TYR A 180 2.69 -19.38 -2.17
CA TYR A 180 3.39 -20.04 -3.27
C TYR A 180 2.52 -21.07 -3.97
N ASP A 181 1.80 -21.89 -3.21
CA ASP A 181 0.85 -22.88 -3.77
C ASP A 181 -0.26 -22.18 -4.60
N LEU A 182 -0.78 -21.06 -4.08
CA LEU A 182 -1.77 -20.26 -4.81
C LEU A 182 -1.17 -19.62 -6.07
N LEU A 183 0.03 -19.03 -5.99
CA LEU A 183 0.73 -18.45 -7.14
C LEU A 183 0.97 -19.50 -8.23
N TYR A 184 1.35 -20.73 -7.82
CA TYR A 184 1.53 -21.84 -8.76
C TYR A 184 0.22 -22.25 -9.46
N LEU A 185 -0.93 -22.10 -8.79
CA LEU A 185 -2.24 -22.37 -9.40
C LEU A 185 -2.63 -21.30 -10.42
N VAL A 186 -2.34 -20.03 -10.14
CA VAL A 186 -2.72 -18.91 -11.03
C VAL A 186 -1.72 -18.71 -12.19
N ASP A 187 -0.43 -18.99 -11.98
CA ASP A 187 0.60 -18.91 -13.04
C ASP A 187 1.61 -20.07 -12.95
N PRO A 188 1.24 -21.27 -13.39
CA PRO A 188 2.13 -22.44 -13.34
C PRO A 188 3.30 -22.36 -14.30
N MET A 189 3.26 -21.46 -15.29
CA MET A 189 4.31 -21.34 -16.30
C MET A 189 5.40 -20.36 -15.90
N TYR A 190 5.04 -19.32 -15.14
CA TYR A 190 5.96 -18.23 -14.74
C TYR A 190 5.78 -17.89 -13.26
N THR A 191 5.78 -18.93 -12.39
CA THR A 191 5.65 -18.79 -10.95
C THR A 191 6.73 -17.86 -10.39
N GLY A 192 6.41 -16.59 -10.16
CA GLY A 192 7.37 -15.56 -9.74
C GLY A 192 6.70 -14.28 -9.28
N THR A 193 7.50 -13.33 -8.82
CA THR A 193 7.02 -12.04 -8.32
C THR A 193 7.63 -10.87 -9.09
N PRO A 194 6.88 -9.76 -9.30
CA PRO A 194 5.47 -9.64 -8.98
C PRO A 194 4.59 -10.39 -9.99
N THR A 195 3.50 -10.99 -9.51
CA THR A 195 2.39 -11.43 -10.36
C THR A 195 1.15 -10.70 -9.92
N VAL A 196 0.42 -10.12 -10.88
CA VAL A 196 -0.89 -9.50 -10.68
C VAL A 196 -1.95 -10.37 -11.31
N TYR A 197 -2.94 -10.76 -10.51
CA TYR A 197 -4.04 -11.63 -10.93
C TYR A 197 -5.38 -10.90 -10.79
N ASN A 198 -6.17 -10.87 -11.86
CA ASN A 198 -7.48 -10.25 -11.88
C ASN A 198 -8.54 -11.24 -11.45
N LEU A 199 -9.11 -11.05 -10.25
CA LEU A 199 -10.15 -11.91 -9.68
C LEU A 199 -11.50 -11.83 -10.41
N ASN A 200 -11.73 -10.80 -11.23
CA ASN A 200 -12.96 -10.67 -11.99
C ASN A 200 -12.96 -11.49 -13.28
N THR A 201 -11.77 -11.76 -13.85
CA THR A 201 -11.62 -12.47 -15.13
C THR A 201 -10.91 -13.82 -14.99
N ASP A 202 -10.34 -14.11 -13.82
CA ASP A 202 -9.50 -15.28 -13.55
C ASP A 202 -8.27 -15.35 -14.48
N GLU A 203 -7.62 -14.18 -14.75
CA GLU A 203 -6.46 -14.06 -15.62
C GLU A 203 -5.32 -13.27 -14.98
N THR A 204 -4.08 -13.61 -15.34
CA THR A 204 -2.91 -12.79 -15.00
C THR A 204 -2.91 -11.51 -15.84
N VAL A 205 -2.48 -10.40 -15.21
CA VAL A 205 -2.38 -9.09 -15.86
C VAL A 205 -0.98 -8.93 -16.44
N ASP A 206 -0.86 -8.47 -17.69
CA ASP A 206 0.43 -8.10 -18.28
C ASP A 206 0.93 -6.78 -17.69
N ILE A 207 1.70 -6.87 -16.62
CA ILE A 207 2.27 -5.72 -15.91
C ILE A 207 3.43 -5.03 -16.65
N TYR A 208 3.92 -5.58 -17.75
CA TYR A 208 4.93 -4.95 -18.60
C TYR A 208 4.31 -3.97 -19.61
N ASP A 209 2.99 -3.98 -19.77
CA ASP A 209 2.26 -2.93 -20.46
C ASP A 209 2.17 -1.70 -19.55
N ALA A 210 2.80 -0.58 -19.91
CA ALA A 210 2.86 0.62 -19.07
C ALA A 210 1.48 1.18 -18.67
N ASP A 211 0.43 0.89 -19.43
CA ASP A 211 -0.94 1.37 -19.22
C ASP A 211 -1.85 0.29 -18.60
N TRP A 212 -1.29 -0.78 -18.04
CA TRP A 212 -2.07 -1.93 -17.58
C TRP A 212 -3.13 -1.57 -16.53
N LEU A 213 -2.79 -0.71 -15.56
CA LEU A 213 -3.72 -0.30 -14.51
C LEU A 213 -4.89 0.52 -15.08
N ASP A 214 -4.61 1.46 -15.97
CA ASP A 214 -5.66 2.27 -16.62
C ASP A 214 -6.59 1.41 -17.49
N LYS A 215 -6.04 0.41 -18.20
CA LYS A 215 -6.82 -0.56 -18.97
C LYS A 215 -7.70 -1.41 -18.08
N LEU A 216 -7.14 -1.91 -16.98
CA LEU A 216 -7.88 -2.69 -15.98
C LEU A 216 -9.06 -1.89 -15.44
N MET A 217 -8.82 -0.66 -14.98
CA MET A 217 -9.86 0.20 -14.39
C MET A 217 -10.90 0.69 -15.40
N SER A 218 -10.55 0.80 -16.66
CA SER A 218 -11.48 1.21 -17.72
C SER A 218 -12.35 0.07 -18.26
N SER A 219 -12.03 -1.18 -17.94
CA SER A 219 -12.77 -2.38 -18.38
C SER A 219 -13.84 -2.87 -17.41
N ALA A 220 -13.97 -2.22 -16.23
CA ALA A 220 -14.85 -2.59 -15.12
C ALA A 220 -16.24 -1.96 -15.20
#